data_3db7932107bd4699a4e09b1a24d140f0
#
_entry.id   3db7932107bd4699a4e09b1a24d140f0
#
_cell.length_a   1.000
_cell.length_b   1.000
_cell.length_c   1.000
_cell.angle_alpha   90.00
_cell.angle_beta   90.00
_cell.angle_gamma   90.00
#
_symmetry.space_group_name_H-M   'P 1'
#
loop_
_entity.id
_entity.type
_entity.pdbx_description
1 polymer ?
#
loop_
_entity_poly.entity_id
_entity_poly.type
_entity_poly.pdbx_seq_one_letter_code
_entity_poly.pdbx_strand_id
1 'polypeptide(L)'
;MTQREFEEIVDRALRGVPRRFRDILEREGIPVLARNRVPRALREKDRVLFGLFVGVPYTERSVFDLEMEPTRIELYRESFEEMFADRDEMEAEIVKTVIHEIGHYFGFSEPELERRGL
;
A
#
# COMPACT_ATOMS: atom_id res chain seq x y z
N MET A 1 9.30 7.72 14.68
CA MET A 1 8.19 6.74 14.67
C MET A 1 8.74 5.34 14.80
N THR A 2 8.18 4.55 15.72
CA THR A 2 8.58 3.16 15.86
C THR A 2 7.87 2.31 14.81
N GLN A 3 8.37 1.09 14.58
CA GLN A 3 7.72 0.14 13.68
C GLN A 3 6.29 -0.17 14.13
N ARG A 4 6.08 -0.30 15.44
CA ARG A 4 4.76 -0.55 16.00
C ARG A 4 3.79 0.60 15.73
N GLU A 5 4.24 1.83 15.90
CA GLU A 5 3.44 3.01 15.59
C GLU A 5 3.06 3.05 14.11
N PHE A 6 4.01 2.71 13.24
CA PHE A 6 3.76 2.61 11.80
C PHE A 6 2.69 1.56 11.49
N GLU A 7 2.80 0.38 12.08
CA GLU A 7 1.80 -0.68 11.92
C GLU A 7 0.41 -0.23 12.37
N GLU A 8 0.32 0.50 13.47
CA GLU A 8 -0.95 1.04 13.97
C GLU A 8 -1.56 2.07 13.01
N ILE A 9 -0.73 2.90 12.38
CA ILE A 9 -1.20 3.88 11.39
C ILE A 9 -1.74 3.16 10.15
N VAL A 10 -1.02 2.15 9.67
CA VAL A 10 -1.46 1.34 8.52
C VAL A 10 -2.78 0.64 8.83
N ASP A 11 -2.92 0.07 10.02
CA ASP A 11 -4.17 -0.59 10.43
C ASP A 11 -5.35 0.40 10.50
N ARG A 12 -5.12 1.61 11.00
CA ARG A 12 -6.16 2.65 11.01
C ARG A 12 -6.57 3.04 9.60
N ALA A 13 -5.61 3.17 8.69
CA ALA A 13 -5.88 3.48 7.29
C ALA A 13 -6.74 2.39 6.65
N LEU A 14 -6.43 1.12 6.93
CA LEU A 14 -7.21 -0.01 6.44
C LEU A 14 -8.65 0.02 6.93
N ARG A 15 -8.87 0.37 8.19
CA ARG A 15 -10.23 0.48 8.75
C ARG A 15 -11.06 1.58 8.08
N GLY A 16 -10.41 2.58 7.48
CA GLY A 16 -11.07 3.63 6.72
C GLY A 16 -11.43 3.27 5.28
N VAL A 17 -10.93 2.15 4.78
CA VAL A 17 -11.24 1.66 3.42
C VAL A 17 -12.69 1.12 3.43
N PRO A 18 -13.48 1.42 2.39
CA PRO A 18 -14.84 0.89 2.30
C PRO A 18 -14.89 -0.63 2.50
N ARG A 19 -15.88 -1.08 3.28
CA ARG A 19 -15.99 -2.48 3.68
C ARG A 19 -15.98 -3.45 2.49
N ARG A 20 -16.62 -3.10 1.39
CA ARG A 20 -16.67 -3.95 0.20
C ARG A 20 -15.28 -4.28 -0.33
N PHE A 21 -14.35 -3.32 -0.27
CA PHE A 21 -12.97 -3.54 -0.70
C PHE A 21 -12.19 -4.36 0.32
N ARG A 22 -12.38 -4.07 1.63
CA ARG A 22 -11.73 -4.85 2.69
C ARG A 22 -12.15 -6.31 2.65
N ASP A 23 -13.42 -6.58 2.40
CA ASP A 23 -13.94 -7.95 2.30
C ASP A 23 -13.29 -8.72 1.13
N ILE A 24 -13.06 -8.04 0.00
CA ILE A 24 -12.38 -8.65 -1.14
C ILE A 24 -10.92 -8.94 -0.82
N LEU A 25 -10.21 -7.99 -0.20
CA LEU A 25 -8.82 -8.19 0.21
C LEU A 25 -8.70 -9.41 1.13
N GLU A 26 -9.60 -9.54 2.09
CA GLU A 26 -9.61 -10.66 3.02
C GLU A 26 -9.93 -11.96 2.32
N ARG A 27 -10.97 -12.00 1.49
CA ARG A 27 -11.38 -13.19 0.74
C ARG A 27 -10.29 -13.67 -0.21
N GLU A 28 -9.59 -12.73 -0.87
CA GLU A 28 -8.52 -13.06 -1.81
C GLU A 28 -7.17 -13.28 -1.12
N GLY A 29 -7.11 -13.09 0.20
CA GLY A 29 -5.88 -13.29 0.96
C GLY A 29 -4.78 -12.29 0.63
N ILE A 30 -5.13 -11.02 0.43
CA ILE A 30 -4.19 -9.97 0.08
C ILE A 30 -3.78 -9.21 1.33
N PRO A 31 -2.57 -9.45 1.86
CA PRO A 31 -2.11 -8.72 3.04
C PRO A 31 -1.60 -7.32 2.67
N VAL A 32 -1.77 -6.40 3.60
CA VAL A 32 -1.13 -5.08 3.56
C VAL A 32 -0.07 -5.09 4.65
N LEU A 33 1.18 -5.07 4.25
CA LEU A 33 2.32 -5.30 5.13
C LEU A 33 3.08 -4.02 5.43
N ALA A 34 3.22 -3.71 6.70
CA ALA A 34 4.02 -2.60 7.19
C ALA A 34 5.46 -3.09 7.35
N ARG A 35 6.31 -2.73 6.40
CA ARG A 35 7.72 -3.11 6.37
C ARG A 35 8.60 -2.00 6.94
N ASN A 36 9.83 -2.34 7.27
CA ASN A 36 10.78 -1.39 7.80
C ASN A 36 11.45 -0.58 6.68
N ARG A 37 11.95 -1.26 5.67
CA ARG A 37 12.83 -0.67 4.65
C ARG A 37 12.54 -1.26 3.27
N VAL A 38 12.70 -0.42 2.25
CA VAL A 38 12.62 -0.86 0.85
C VAL A 38 13.67 -1.94 0.59
N PRO A 39 13.31 -3.08 -0.04
CA PRO A 39 14.29 -4.09 -0.41
C PRO A 39 15.40 -3.48 -1.27
N ARG A 40 16.64 -3.91 -1.02
CA ARG A 40 17.81 -3.35 -1.71
C ARG A 40 17.67 -3.35 -3.23
N ALA A 41 17.11 -4.42 -3.79
CA ALA A 41 16.94 -4.55 -5.24
C ALA A 41 16.00 -3.51 -5.84
N LEU A 42 15.13 -2.90 -5.02
CA LEU A 42 14.15 -1.91 -5.48
C LEU A 42 14.56 -0.47 -5.17
N ARG A 43 15.71 -0.27 -4.52
CA ARG A 43 16.18 1.07 -4.19
C ARG A 43 16.76 1.76 -5.41
N GLU A 44 16.30 2.99 -5.64
CA GLU A 44 16.82 3.84 -6.68
C GLU A 44 17.43 5.09 -6.05
N LYS A 45 18.53 5.59 -6.65
CA LYS A 45 19.32 6.68 -6.08
C LYS A 45 18.54 7.98 -5.88
N ASP A 46 17.65 8.31 -6.83
CA ASP A 46 16.95 9.60 -6.85
C ASP A 46 15.45 9.49 -6.60
N ARG A 47 15.00 8.33 -6.12
CA ARG A 47 13.58 8.09 -5.85
C ARG A 47 13.36 7.43 -4.52
N VAL A 48 12.33 7.87 -3.81
CA VAL A 48 11.89 7.24 -2.57
C VAL A 48 10.62 6.45 -2.85
N LEU A 49 10.67 5.15 -2.57
CA LEU A 49 9.52 4.26 -2.73
C LEU A 49 8.80 4.15 -1.40
N PHE A 50 7.57 4.66 -1.32
CA PHE A 50 6.76 4.62 -0.10
C PHE A 50 6.02 3.31 0.09
N GLY A 51 5.54 2.75 -1.01
CA GLY A 51 4.79 1.51 -1.01
C GLY A 51 4.88 0.81 -2.34
N LEU A 52 4.45 -0.43 -2.37
CA LEU A 52 4.51 -1.27 -3.57
C LEU A 52 3.36 -2.25 -3.57
N PHE A 53 2.66 -2.33 -4.68
CA PHE A 53 1.75 -3.41 -4.98
C PHE A 53 2.50 -4.47 -5.76
N VAL A 54 2.46 -5.71 -5.30
CA VAL A 54 3.10 -6.86 -5.94
C VAL A 54 2.04 -7.86 -6.35
N GLY A 55 2.07 -8.31 -7.59
CA GLY A 55 1.15 -9.32 -8.07
C GLY A 55 0.31 -8.84 -9.25
N VAL A 56 -0.82 -9.51 -9.47
CA VAL A 56 -1.73 -9.21 -10.58
C VAL A 56 -2.96 -8.47 -10.05
N PRO A 57 -3.34 -7.32 -10.67
CA PRO A 57 -4.55 -6.61 -10.28
C PRO A 57 -5.78 -7.53 -10.31
N TYR A 58 -6.73 -7.27 -9.41
CA TYR A 58 -7.93 -8.09 -9.26
C TYR A 58 -8.67 -8.30 -10.58
N THR A 59 -8.79 -7.24 -11.39
CA THR A 59 -9.51 -7.27 -12.67
C THR A 59 -8.80 -8.08 -13.77
N GLU A 60 -7.53 -8.42 -13.59
CA GLU A 60 -6.71 -9.10 -14.59
C GLU A 60 -6.31 -10.51 -14.17
N ARG A 61 -6.85 -11.01 -13.05
CA ARG A 61 -6.51 -12.33 -12.54
C ARG A 61 -7.02 -13.44 -13.44
N SER A 62 -6.20 -14.47 -13.63
CA SER A 62 -6.55 -15.68 -14.35
C SER A 62 -5.93 -16.90 -13.67
N VAL A 63 -6.35 -18.11 -14.09
CA VAL A 63 -5.80 -19.36 -13.55
C VAL A 63 -4.32 -19.54 -13.86
N PHE A 64 -3.81 -18.81 -14.85
CA PHE A 64 -2.40 -18.88 -15.23
C PHE A 64 -1.49 -18.07 -14.30
N ASP A 65 -2.07 -17.28 -13.41
CA ASP A 65 -1.32 -16.44 -12.46
C ASP A 65 -0.88 -17.20 -11.20
N LEU A 66 -1.19 -18.50 -11.13
CA LEU A 66 -0.90 -19.33 -9.95
C LEU A 66 0.59 -19.47 -9.64
N GLU A 67 1.43 -19.28 -10.63
CA GLU A 67 2.90 -19.39 -10.47
C GLU A 67 3.56 -18.05 -10.15
N MET A 68 2.78 -16.96 -10.12
CA MET A 68 3.27 -15.63 -9.79
C MET A 68 3.55 -15.51 -8.30
N GLU A 69 4.36 -14.52 -7.92
CA GLU A 69 4.54 -14.18 -6.50
C GLU A 69 3.19 -13.90 -5.85
N PRO A 70 3.02 -14.26 -4.57
CA PRO A 70 1.80 -13.94 -3.85
C PRO A 70 1.49 -12.45 -3.92
N THR A 71 0.25 -12.13 -4.27
CA THR A 71 -0.20 -10.73 -4.33
C THR A 71 -0.17 -10.14 -2.92
N ARG A 72 0.43 -8.97 -2.82
CA ARG A 72 0.54 -8.26 -1.54
C ARG A 72 0.76 -6.78 -1.76
N ILE A 73 0.51 -6.01 -0.73
CA ILE A 73 0.79 -4.58 -0.70
C ILE A 73 1.81 -4.37 0.42
N GLU A 74 2.86 -3.62 0.15
CA GLU A 74 3.90 -3.32 1.13
C GLU A 74 4.05 -1.81 1.29
N LEU A 75 4.23 -1.35 2.53
CA LEU A 75 4.53 0.04 2.88
C LEU A 75 5.86 0.05 3.63
N TYR A 76 6.65 1.10 3.46
CA TYR A 76 8.01 1.16 4.00
C TYR A 76 8.17 2.34 4.96
N ARG A 77 8.29 2.03 6.25
CA ARG A 77 8.39 3.03 7.33
C ARG A 77 9.52 4.04 7.12
N GLU A 78 10.73 3.55 6.83
CA GLU A 78 11.89 4.43 6.68
C GLU A 78 11.74 5.43 5.55
N SER A 79 11.03 5.08 4.48
CA SER A 79 10.79 5.99 3.37
C SER A 79 9.99 7.22 3.81
N PHE A 80 8.97 7.01 4.64
CA PHE A 80 8.17 8.11 5.18
C PHE A 80 9.00 8.97 6.14
N GLU A 81 9.80 8.35 7.01
CA GLU A 81 10.65 9.09 7.93
C GLU A 81 11.71 9.92 7.23
N GLU A 82 12.23 9.43 6.11
CA GLU A 82 13.21 10.14 5.31
C GLU A 82 12.64 11.41 4.69
N MET A 83 11.39 11.38 4.24
CA MET A 83 10.77 12.45 3.48
C MET A 83 9.94 13.43 4.30
N PHE A 84 9.49 13.06 5.48
CA PHE A 84 8.59 13.89 6.29
C PHE A 84 9.15 14.08 7.70
N ALA A 85 9.38 15.33 8.07
CA ALA A 85 9.80 15.68 9.44
C ALA A 85 8.61 15.87 10.36
N ASP A 86 7.49 16.41 9.82
CA ASP A 86 6.28 16.64 10.60
C ASP A 86 5.46 15.35 10.72
N ARG A 87 5.08 15.01 11.95
CA ARG A 87 4.36 13.78 12.25
C ARG A 87 2.98 13.73 11.60
N ASP A 88 2.26 14.84 11.61
CA ASP A 88 0.91 14.90 11.06
C ASP A 88 0.92 14.74 9.53
N GLU A 89 1.88 15.38 8.88
CA GLU A 89 2.07 15.22 7.43
C GLU A 89 2.47 13.78 7.08
N MET A 90 3.35 13.19 7.88
CA MET A 90 3.77 11.81 7.69
C MET A 90 2.59 10.84 7.79
N GLU A 91 1.77 10.97 8.83
CA GLU A 91 0.59 10.12 9.00
C GLU A 91 -0.40 10.27 7.86
N ALA A 92 -0.64 11.50 7.40
CA ALA A 92 -1.53 11.75 6.27
C ALA A 92 -1.02 11.07 4.99
N GLU A 93 0.29 11.13 4.74
CA GLU A 93 0.89 10.48 3.58
C GLU A 93 0.87 8.96 3.67
N ILE A 94 1.04 8.39 4.87
CA ILE A 94 0.92 6.94 5.08
C ILE A 94 -0.50 6.49 4.72
N VAL A 95 -1.52 7.17 5.25
CA VAL A 95 -2.93 6.85 4.96
C VAL A 95 -3.21 6.94 3.46
N LYS A 96 -2.77 8.02 2.82
CA LYS A 96 -2.93 8.22 1.38
C LYS A 96 -2.27 7.11 0.58
N THR A 97 -1.06 6.71 0.95
CA THR A 97 -0.32 5.66 0.27
C THR A 97 -1.02 4.30 0.39
N VAL A 98 -1.52 3.94 1.58
CA VAL A 98 -2.29 2.71 1.78
C VAL A 98 -3.47 2.67 0.83
N ILE A 99 -4.25 3.75 0.78
CA ILE A 99 -5.45 3.84 -0.07
C ILE A 99 -5.09 3.74 -1.54
N HIS A 100 -4.01 4.42 -1.97
CA HIS A 100 -3.56 4.40 -3.36
C HIS A 100 -3.10 3.00 -3.79
N GLU A 101 -2.35 2.30 -2.96
CA GLU A 101 -1.89 0.95 -3.29
C GLU A 101 -3.05 -0.05 -3.35
N ILE A 102 -4.03 0.08 -2.47
CA ILE A 102 -5.25 -0.72 -2.53
C ILE A 102 -6.02 -0.38 -3.82
N GLY A 103 -6.11 0.89 -4.17
CA GLY A 103 -6.75 1.33 -5.41
C GLY A 103 -6.10 0.72 -6.65
N HIS A 104 -4.78 0.65 -6.67
CA HIS A 104 -4.05 0.00 -7.77
C HIS A 104 -4.37 -1.49 -7.87
N TYR A 105 -4.49 -2.17 -6.75
CA TYR A 105 -4.90 -3.57 -6.75
C TYR A 105 -6.28 -3.74 -7.42
N PHE A 106 -7.20 -2.82 -7.18
CA PHE A 106 -8.53 -2.85 -7.79
C PHE A 106 -8.57 -2.29 -9.22
N GLY A 107 -7.42 -1.87 -9.74
CA GLY A 107 -7.30 -1.40 -11.12
C GLY A 107 -7.65 0.07 -11.32
N PHE A 108 -7.77 0.86 -10.25
CA PHE A 108 -8.01 2.30 -10.37
C PHE A 108 -6.73 3.05 -10.76
N SER A 109 -6.85 3.94 -11.73
CA SER A 109 -5.76 4.86 -12.10
C SER A 109 -5.70 6.03 -11.11
N GLU A 110 -4.61 6.79 -11.12
CA GLU A 110 -4.50 7.98 -10.28
C GLU A 110 -5.63 8.99 -10.52
N PRO A 111 -6.00 9.31 -11.78
CA PRO A 111 -7.15 10.18 -12.02
C PRO A 111 -8.46 9.65 -11.46
N GLU A 112 -8.66 8.33 -11.52
CA GLU A 112 -9.86 7.71 -10.96
C GLU A 112 -9.90 7.81 -9.43
N LEU A 113 -8.74 7.64 -8.78
CA LEU A 113 -8.62 7.79 -7.33
C LEU A 113 -8.93 9.22 -6.91
N GLU A 114 -8.40 10.20 -7.62
CA GLU A 114 -8.67 11.61 -7.36
C GLU A 114 -10.16 11.94 -7.47
N ARG A 115 -10.81 11.46 -8.53
CA ARG A 115 -12.23 11.68 -8.74
C ARG A 115 -13.11 11.07 -7.64
N ARG A 116 -12.62 10.00 -7.00
CA ARG A 116 -13.33 9.33 -5.91
C ARG A 116 -12.99 9.90 -4.54
N GLY A 117 -12.08 10.89 -4.49
CA GLY A 117 -11.64 11.50 -3.23
C GLY A 117 -10.70 10.62 -2.42
N LEU A 118 -9.97 9.76 -3.08
CA LEU A 118 -9.07 8.80 -2.43
C LEU A 118 -7.60 9.18 -2.60
#